data_c12cf4615cb1d69532240d428976faa7
#
_entry.id   c12cf4615cb1d69532240d428976faa7
#
_cell.length_a   1.000
_cell.length_b   1.000
_cell.length_c   1.000
_cell.angle_alpha   90.00
_cell.angle_beta   90.00
_cell.angle_gamma   90.00
#
_symmetry.space_group_name_H-M   'P 1'
#
loop_
_entity.id
_entity.type
_entity.pdbx_description
1 polymer ?
#
loop_
_entity_poly.entity_id
_entity_poly.type
_entity_poly.pdbx_seq_one_letter_code
_entity_poly.pdbx_strand_id
1 'polypeptide(L)'
;MYCNAQILEVAQKETSKISPSEGRSFKAALIICVGLFIVGTVALFMSANELPESRLIYVENIQSNNANARVVSCYYNIPDRDNSSALLPNSLHPHLCTHINVAFAPIKDKKIILDDNMIKTIREIVNLKSQNPELKVLLSVGGAGNNNGFSEMVVDHASRKTFIRCIKYILHNYELDGIDLDWEFPVIHNIGGDLAKRERQHFSQLLREIRMEYLRERKNYLLTVAVAAQQVVVDVAYDVDQINLYVDYANIMTYDFHYYTKFTPFTGLNAPLYARQSERFYMATLNINYTVQMYLNKGLDESKLVVGIPTYGHSFTLVNSQNANIESPVSGFGQLGNLGFVNYPDICKFVKSNKVTVNEDLYAKVPYLHYSTEWVSYDTPKSVMEKAQYIKKHNLRGAMIYSLNADDYLGTCAQLSDNIRFPLSESVKNSLLV
;
A
#
# COMPACT_ATOMS: atom_id res chain seq x y z
N MET A 1 15.32 12.13 14.33
CA MET A 1 15.58 13.03 15.48
C MET A 1 15.13 14.48 15.26
N TYR A 2 14.09 14.78 14.42
CA TYR A 2 13.87 16.18 13.98
C TYR A 2 12.43 16.71 14.08
N CYS A 3 11.56 16.14 14.91
CA CYS A 3 10.25 16.79 15.20
C CYS A 3 10.15 17.46 16.59
N ASN A 4 11.23 17.74 17.29
CA ASN A 4 11.19 18.08 18.73
C ASN A 4 11.53 19.53 19.15
N ALA A 5 11.68 20.51 18.27
CA ALA A 5 12.34 21.76 18.68
C ALA A 5 11.46 23.02 18.88
N GLN A 6 10.13 23.02 18.74
CA GLN A 6 9.37 24.29 18.82
C GLN A 6 7.98 24.26 19.48
N ILE A 7 7.66 23.41 20.46
CA ILE A 7 6.31 23.35 21.07
C ILE A 7 6.31 23.60 22.61
N LEU A 8 7.27 24.29 23.21
CA LEU A 8 7.29 24.52 24.68
C LEU A 8 6.95 25.93 25.16
N GLU A 9 6.53 26.85 24.30
CA GLU A 9 6.44 28.28 24.73
C GLU A 9 5.05 28.95 24.71
N VAL A 10 3.92 28.26 24.47
CA VAL A 10 2.60 28.92 24.39
C VAL A 10 1.56 28.49 25.43
N ALA A 11 1.88 27.66 26.39
CA ALA A 11 0.88 27.10 27.32
C ALA A 11 0.97 27.61 28.79
N GLN A 12 1.41 28.82 29.04
CA GLN A 12 1.33 29.43 30.38
C GLN A 12 0.92 30.91 30.33
N LYS A 13 -0.38 31.19 30.23
CA LYS A 13 -1.04 32.41 30.74
C LYS A 13 -2.54 32.31 30.47
N GLU A 14 -3.27 32.15 31.55
CA GLU A 14 -4.62 32.65 31.84
C GLU A 14 -5.40 31.73 32.77
N THR A 15 -5.15 31.86 34.04
CA THR A 15 -6.14 31.55 35.07
C THR A 15 -5.95 32.54 36.23
N SER A 16 -6.85 33.54 36.29
CA SER A 16 -7.20 34.13 37.60
C SER A 16 -8.43 35.05 37.49
N LYS A 17 -9.36 34.84 38.44
CA LYS A 17 -10.36 35.74 38.98
C LYS A 17 -11.76 35.72 38.37
N ILE A 18 -12.68 35.16 39.16
CA ILE A 18 -14.01 35.76 39.43
C ILE A 18 -14.47 35.25 40.82
N SER A 19 -14.94 36.17 41.68
CA SER A 19 -15.52 35.93 42.99
C SER A 19 -17.06 36.01 42.98
N PRO A 20 -17.77 35.51 44.02
CA PRO A 20 -19.18 35.17 43.96
C PRO A 20 -20.11 36.23 44.60
N SER A 21 -21.29 36.46 44.03
CA SER A 21 -22.56 36.73 44.77
C SER A 21 -23.77 37.04 43.90
N GLU A 22 -24.96 36.62 44.40
CA GLU A 22 -26.34 37.01 44.08
C GLU A 22 -26.98 36.39 42.83
N GLY A 23 -28.07 35.59 42.95
CA GLY A 23 -29.35 35.82 43.45
C GLY A 23 -30.41 34.94 42.68
N ARG A 24 -31.39 34.36 43.32
CA ARG A 24 -32.34 33.29 42.89
C ARG A 24 -33.26 33.56 41.68
N SER A 25 -33.22 34.71 41.03
CA SER A 25 -34.02 35.02 39.83
C SER A 25 -33.32 34.63 38.50
N PHE A 26 -32.05 34.26 38.55
CA PHE A 26 -31.23 33.95 37.37
C PHE A 26 -31.33 32.48 36.88
N LYS A 27 -31.88 31.57 37.68
CA LYS A 27 -31.83 30.14 37.36
C LYS A 27 -32.73 29.72 36.17
N ALA A 28 -33.89 30.33 35.99
CA ALA A 28 -34.76 29.94 34.88
C ALA A 28 -34.28 30.50 33.52
N ALA A 29 -33.79 31.77 33.52
CA ALA A 29 -33.19 32.36 32.33
C ALA A 29 -31.88 31.66 31.94
N LEU A 30 -31.08 31.21 32.93
CA LEU A 30 -29.81 30.51 32.70
C LEU A 30 -30.06 29.11 32.08
N ILE A 31 -31.12 28.40 32.51
CA ILE A 31 -31.46 27.07 31.95
C ILE A 31 -31.93 27.19 30.49
N ILE A 32 -32.68 28.22 30.14
CA ILE A 32 -33.10 28.45 28.74
C ILE A 32 -31.93 28.91 27.88
N CYS A 33 -31.06 29.78 28.40
CA CYS A 33 -29.84 30.18 27.67
C CYS A 33 -28.84 29.04 27.50
N VAL A 34 -28.63 28.22 28.52
CA VAL A 34 -27.77 27.03 28.43
C VAL A 34 -28.38 25.96 27.48
N GLY A 35 -29.70 25.80 27.50
CA GLY A 35 -30.38 24.90 26.53
C GLY A 35 -30.24 25.37 25.09
N LEU A 36 -30.43 26.68 24.83
CA LEU A 36 -30.22 27.28 23.50
C LEU A 36 -28.74 27.29 23.09
N PHE A 37 -27.82 27.46 24.03
CA PHE A 37 -26.37 27.39 23.77
C PHE A 37 -25.93 25.96 23.45
N ILE A 38 -26.48 24.96 24.14
CA ILE A 38 -26.22 23.55 23.85
C ILE A 38 -26.80 23.16 22.47
N VAL A 39 -28.03 23.54 22.17
CA VAL A 39 -28.64 23.31 20.86
C VAL A 39 -27.88 24.04 19.75
N GLY A 40 -27.50 25.30 19.99
CA GLY A 40 -26.67 26.08 19.05
C GLY A 40 -25.27 25.53 18.87
N THR A 41 -24.62 25.06 19.93
CA THR A 41 -23.28 24.41 19.82
C THR A 41 -23.36 23.04 19.19
N VAL A 42 -24.40 22.24 19.46
CA VAL A 42 -24.62 20.97 18.77
C VAL A 42 -24.93 21.20 17.29
N ALA A 43 -25.75 22.17 16.94
CA ALA A 43 -26.03 22.53 15.54
C ALA A 43 -24.80 23.08 14.83
N LEU A 44 -23.99 23.92 15.50
CA LEU A 44 -22.69 24.38 14.98
C LEU A 44 -21.67 23.25 14.88
N PHE A 45 -21.68 22.30 15.80
CA PHE A 45 -20.80 21.12 15.75
C PHE A 45 -21.22 20.13 14.65
N MET A 46 -22.52 19.97 14.41
CA MET A 46 -23.03 19.15 13.30
C MET A 46 -22.78 19.84 11.95
N SER A 47 -23.02 21.16 11.82
CA SER A 47 -22.70 21.90 10.60
C SER A 47 -21.20 22.08 10.35
N ALA A 48 -20.37 22.06 11.39
CA ALA A 48 -18.91 22.11 11.25
C ALA A 48 -18.29 20.74 10.87
N ASN A 49 -19.04 19.65 11.03
CA ASN A 49 -18.60 18.31 10.67
C ASN A 49 -19.08 17.84 9.27
N GLU A 50 -20.02 18.55 8.66
CA GLU A 50 -20.35 18.35 7.25
C GLU A 50 -19.45 19.27 6.41
N LEU A 51 -18.73 18.68 5.46
CA LEU A 51 -18.02 19.46 4.44
C LEU A 51 -19.07 20.32 3.72
N PRO A 52 -18.88 21.65 3.58
CA PRO A 52 -19.73 22.42 2.70
C PRO A 52 -19.70 21.77 1.30
N GLU A 53 -20.86 21.66 0.65
CA GLU A 53 -21.00 21.07 -0.71
C GLU A 53 -19.93 21.60 -1.68
N SER A 54 -19.56 22.86 -1.57
CA SER A 54 -18.48 23.49 -2.34
C SER A 54 -17.10 22.84 -2.11
N ARG A 55 -16.86 22.25 -0.94
CA ARG A 55 -15.60 21.53 -0.66
C ARG A 55 -15.63 20.08 -1.14
N LEU A 56 -16.78 19.42 -1.10
CA LEU A 56 -16.98 18.11 -1.73
C LEU A 56 -16.80 18.21 -3.26
N ILE A 57 -17.43 19.19 -3.89
CA ILE A 57 -17.27 19.49 -5.33
C ILE A 57 -15.81 19.83 -5.67
N TYR A 58 -15.08 20.52 -4.78
CA TYR A 58 -13.66 20.81 -4.99
C TYR A 58 -12.78 19.56 -4.87
N VAL A 59 -13.08 18.65 -3.94
CA VAL A 59 -12.43 17.32 -3.84
C VAL A 59 -12.70 16.50 -5.08
N GLU A 60 -13.95 16.42 -5.53
CA GLU A 60 -14.35 15.72 -6.75
C GLU A 60 -13.68 16.30 -8.00
N ASN A 61 -13.56 17.63 -8.12
CA ASN A 61 -12.91 18.27 -9.26
C ASN A 61 -11.38 18.07 -9.28
N ILE A 62 -10.69 18.05 -8.12
CA ILE A 62 -9.26 17.73 -8.07
C ILE A 62 -9.03 16.26 -8.40
N GLN A 63 -9.88 15.36 -7.90
CA GLN A 63 -9.80 13.94 -8.19
C GLN A 63 -10.12 13.65 -9.66
N SER A 64 -11.10 14.34 -10.27
CA SER A 64 -11.49 14.13 -11.67
C SER A 64 -10.40 14.55 -12.66
N ASN A 65 -9.64 15.61 -12.38
CA ASN A 65 -8.54 16.05 -13.27
C ASN A 65 -7.34 15.07 -13.27
N ASN A 66 -7.16 14.30 -12.20
CA ASN A 66 -6.13 13.25 -12.10
C ASN A 66 -6.63 11.86 -12.48
N ALA A 67 -7.94 11.65 -12.60
CA ALA A 67 -8.56 10.34 -12.77
C ALA A 67 -8.26 9.67 -14.13
N ASN A 68 -7.88 10.43 -15.16
CA ASN A 68 -7.77 9.91 -16.54
C ASN A 68 -6.40 9.34 -16.89
N ALA A 69 -5.33 9.59 -16.12
CA ALA A 69 -4.00 9.08 -16.42
C ALA A 69 -3.76 7.74 -15.69
N ARG A 70 -3.38 6.70 -16.43
CA ARG A 70 -3.02 5.42 -15.84
C ARG A 70 -1.78 5.55 -14.97
N VAL A 71 -1.76 4.79 -13.87
CA VAL A 71 -0.68 4.76 -12.89
C VAL A 71 0.15 3.49 -13.04
N VAL A 72 1.47 3.65 -13.03
CA VAL A 72 2.44 2.59 -12.75
C VAL A 72 3.13 2.98 -11.45
N SER A 73 2.66 2.44 -10.33
CA SER A 73 3.12 2.72 -8.97
C SER A 73 4.13 1.67 -8.54
N CYS A 74 5.39 2.04 -8.38
CA CYS A 74 6.46 1.10 -8.10
C CYS A 74 6.96 1.26 -6.66
N TYR A 75 7.01 0.17 -5.91
CA TYR A 75 7.70 0.15 -4.62
C TYR A 75 9.20 -0.01 -4.84
N TYR A 76 9.94 0.86 -4.17
CA TYR A 76 11.40 0.82 -4.12
C TYR A 76 11.83 0.69 -2.65
N ASN A 77 12.32 -0.50 -2.30
CA ASN A 77 12.80 -0.78 -0.95
C ASN A 77 14.14 -0.08 -0.73
N ILE A 78 14.25 0.63 0.40
CA ILE A 78 15.47 1.32 0.81
C ILE A 78 16.63 0.34 0.83
N PRO A 79 17.71 0.60 0.05
CA PRO A 79 18.80 -0.34 -0.13
C PRO A 79 19.67 -0.45 1.13
N ASP A 80 20.15 -1.65 1.41
CA ASP A 80 21.32 -1.85 2.24
C ASP A 80 22.56 -1.41 1.43
N ARG A 81 23.16 -0.29 1.79
CA ARG A 81 24.28 0.30 1.04
C ARG A 81 25.61 -0.43 1.26
N ASP A 82 25.70 -1.28 2.27
CA ASP A 82 26.87 -2.14 2.50
C ASP A 82 26.85 -3.36 1.57
N ASN A 83 25.69 -3.68 1.00
CA ASN A 83 25.54 -4.71 -0.01
C ASN A 83 25.89 -4.13 -1.40
N SER A 84 27.01 -4.56 -1.97
CA SER A 84 27.50 -4.13 -3.31
C SER A 84 26.56 -4.48 -4.45
N SER A 85 25.64 -5.44 -4.24
CA SER A 85 24.63 -5.87 -5.22
C SER A 85 23.29 -5.14 -5.05
N ALA A 86 23.15 -4.21 -4.08
CA ALA A 86 21.88 -3.53 -3.85
C ALA A 86 21.53 -2.60 -5.02
N LEU A 87 20.25 -2.56 -5.35
CA LEU A 87 19.72 -1.59 -6.31
C LEU A 87 19.79 -0.18 -5.72
N LEU A 88 20.73 0.64 -6.20
CA LEU A 88 20.84 2.03 -5.77
C LEU A 88 19.95 2.96 -6.61
N PRO A 89 19.47 4.10 -6.06
CA PRO A 89 18.57 5.03 -6.74
C PRO A 89 19.07 5.55 -8.10
N ASN A 90 20.38 5.77 -8.24
CA ASN A 90 21.01 6.22 -9.49
C ASN A 90 20.97 5.17 -10.62
N SER A 91 20.61 3.93 -10.29
CA SER A 91 20.41 2.85 -11.27
C SER A 91 18.99 2.79 -11.82
N LEU A 92 18.05 3.57 -11.29
CA LEU A 92 16.69 3.63 -11.77
C LEU A 92 16.57 4.49 -13.03
N HIS A 93 15.72 4.04 -13.95
CA HIS A 93 15.34 4.84 -15.11
C HIS A 93 14.19 5.79 -14.73
N PRO A 94 14.31 7.13 -14.88
CA PRO A 94 13.31 8.10 -14.41
C PRO A 94 11.91 7.92 -15.01
N HIS A 95 11.81 7.28 -16.18
CA HIS A 95 10.55 7.03 -16.87
C HIS A 95 10.03 5.58 -16.74
N LEU A 96 10.62 4.76 -15.85
CA LEU A 96 10.17 3.38 -15.64
C LEU A 96 8.78 3.33 -15.01
N CYS A 97 8.55 4.22 -14.04
CA CYS A 97 7.30 4.30 -13.29
C CYS A 97 6.72 5.72 -13.36
N THR A 98 5.41 5.87 -13.18
CA THR A 98 4.78 7.19 -13.01
C THR A 98 4.87 7.66 -11.55
N HIS A 99 4.89 6.71 -10.62
CA HIS A 99 4.97 6.93 -9.17
C HIS A 99 6.00 5.98 -8.56
N ILE A 100 6.83 6.48 -7.65
CA ILE A 100 7.76 5.67 -6.86
C ILE A 100 7.40 5.84 -5.38
N ASN A 101 7.06 4.72 -4.71
CA ASN A 101 6.87 4.64 -3.27
C ASN A 101 8.19 4.22 -2.63
N VAL A 102 8.86 5.15 -1.93
CA VAL A 102 10.10 4.86 -1.19
C VAL A 102 9.71 4.13 0.10
N ALA A 103 10.09 2.87 0.23
CA ALA A 103 9.59 1.93 1.21
C ALA A 103 10.71 1.34 2.09
N PHE A 104 10.53 1.21 3.35
CA PHE A 104 9.41 1.60 4.22
C PHE A 104 9.89 2.39 5.41
N ALA A 105 9.17 3.45 5.78
CA ALA A 105 9.46 4.21 6.99
C ALA A 105 8.66 3.65 8.18
N PRO A 106 9.30 3.34 9.33
CA PRO A 106 8.60 2.86 10.51
C PRO A 106 7.94 3.99 11.30
N ILE A 107 6.95 3.62 12.13
CA ILE A 107 6.31 4.50 13.11
C ILE A 107 6.90 4.20 14.50
N LYS A 108 7.36 5.25 15.20
CA LYS A 108 7.75 5.17 16.60
C LYS A 108 7.27 6.42 17.33
N ASP A 109 6.73 6.25 18.54
CA ASP A 109 6.22 7.35 19.36
C ASP A 109 5.24 8.26 18.59
N LYS A 110 4.35 7.63 17.79
CA LYS A 110 3.32 8.29 16.97
C LYS A 110 3.88 9.20 15.86
N LYS A 111 5.13 8.97 15.43
CA LYS A 111 5.82 9.74 14.38
C LYS A 111 6.48 8.80 13.38
N ILE A 112 6.63 9.27 12.16
CA ILE A 112 7.45 8.62 11.14
C ILE A 112 8.92 8.85 11.49
N ILE A 113 9.70 7.79 11.47
CA ILE A 113 11.14 7.86 11.74
C ILE A 113 11.90 7.69 10.43
N LEU A 114 12.80 8.60 10.16
CA LEU A 114 13.72 8.53 9.03
C LEU A 114 15.17 8.50 9.56
N ASP A 115 15.91 7.48 9.20
CA ASP A 115 17.35 7.43 9.41
C ASP A 115 18.12 8.11 8.26
N ASP A 116 19.44 8.23 8.38
CA ASP A 116 20.27 8.90 7.40
C ASP A 116 20.27 8.21 6.03
N ASN A 117 20.17 6.87 5.99
CA ASN A 117 20.08 6.12 4.75
C ASN A 117 18.74 6.36 4.03
N MET A 118 17.63 6.38 4.78
CA MET A 118 16.30 6.73 4.27
C MET A 118 16.29 8.15 3.68
N ILE A 119 16.81 9.13 4.44
CA ILE A 119 16.89 10.53 4.01
C ILE A 119 17.70 10.66 2.73
N LYS A 120 18.87 10.02 2.66
CA LYS A 120 19.72 10.01 1.49
C LYS A 120 18.99 9.38 0.29
N THR A 121 18.35 8.24 0.49
CA THR A 121 17.59 7.53 -0.54
C THR A 121 16.44 8.37 -1.08
N ILE A 122 15.65 9.01 -0.20
CA ILE A 122 14.55 9.91 -0.59
C ILE A 122 15.07 11.03 -1.48
N ARG A 123 16.16 11.71 -1.09
CA ARG A 123 16.75 12.81 -1.88
C ARG A 123 17.23 12.36 -3.25
N GLU A 124 17.86 11.19 -3.33
CA GLU A 124 18.36 10.62 -4.59
C GLU A 124 17.18 10.25 -5.51
N ILE A 125 16.08 9.68 -4.98
CA ILE A 125 14.87 9.37 -5.78
C ILE A 125 14.16 10.65 -6.23
N VAL A 126 14.00 11.64 -5.34
CA VAL A 126 13.38 12.93 -5.69
C VAL A 126 14.19 13.63 -6.78
N ASN A 127 15.53 13.51 -6.78
CA ASN A 127 16.38 14.09 -7.82
C ASN A 127 16.13 13.53 -9.23
N LEU A 128 15.50 12.33 -9.36
CA LEU A 128 15.08 11.81 -10.66
C LEU A 128 14.04 12.71 -11.36
N LYS A 129 13.31 13.54 -10.61
CA LYS A 129 12.39 14.55 -11.16
C LYS A 129 13.09 15.58 -12.05
N SER A 130 14.39 15.79 -11.88
CA SER A 130 15.17 16.66 -12.77
C SER A 130 15.21 16.15 -14.22
N GLN A 131 15.06 14.83 -14.41
CA GLN A 131 15.01 14.16 -15.71
C GLN A 131 13.58 13.80 -16.14
N ASN A 132 12.66 13.66 -15.19
CA ASN A 132 11.24 13.40 -15.42
C ASN A 132 10.38 14.25 -14.45
N PRO A 133 10.00 15.47 -14.81
CA PRO A 133 9.20 16.35 -13.94
C PRO A 133 7.81 15.80 -13.59
N GLU A 134 7.27 14.87 -14.38
CA GLU A 134 5.98 14.25 -14.14
C GLU A 134 6.03 13.12 -13.09
N LEU A 135 7.23 12.64 -12.75
CA LEU A 135 7.42 11.60 -11.75
C LEU A 135 6.90 12.05 -10.39
N LYS A 136 6.07 11.21 -9.77
CA LYS A 136 5.60 11.41 -8.39
C LYS A 136 6.39 10.51 -7.44
N VAL A 137 6.85 11.08 -6.35
CA VAL A 137 7.61 10.36 -5.32
C VAL A 137 6.85 10.43 -3.99
N LEU A 138 6.48 9.28 -3.47
CA LEU A 138 5.77 9.13 -2.20
C LEU A 138 6.67 8.43 -1.18
N LEU A 139 6.45 8.73 0.09
CA LEU A 139 7.01 7.92 1.18
C LEU A 139 5.97 6.88 1.59
N SER A 140 6.34 5.61 1.55
CA SER A 140 5.51 4.53 2.09
C SER A 140 5.86 4.27 3.55
N VAL A 141 4.83 4.20 4.40
CA VAL A 141 4.94 4.03 5.84
C VAL A 141 4.32 2.70 6.25
N GLY A 142 5.06 1.88 6.97
CA GLY A 142 4.63 0.56 7.42
C GLY A 142 5.29 -0.56 6.63
N GLY A 143 4.51 -1.35 5.91
CA GLY A 143 4.94 -2.54 5.17
C GLY A 143 5.11 -3.78 6.04
N ALA A 144 5.31 -4.93 5.41
CA ALA A 144 5.42 -6.22 6.06
C ALA A 144 6.46 -6.20 7.20
N GLY A 145 6.05 -6.57 8.40
CA GLY A 145 6.91 -6.58 9.60
C GLY A 145 7.13 -5.22 10.28
N ASN A 146 6.70 -4.10 9.70
CA ASN A 146 6.83 -2.75 10.28
C ASN A 146 5.49 -2.17 10.79
N ASN A 147 4.55 -3.01 11.18
CA ASN A 147 3.22 -2.57 11.62
C ASN A 147 3.18 -1.96 13.03
N ASN A 148 4.28 -2.06 13.75
CA ASN A 148 4.40 -1.49 15.09
C ASN A 148 4.21 0.03 15.05
N GLY A 149 3.38 0.54 15.97
CA GLY A 149 3.12 1.96 16.12
C GLY A 149 1.84 2.47 15.42
N PHE A 150 1.25 1.73 14.46
CA PHE A 150 -0.03 2.13 13.86
C PHE A 150 -1.17 2.16 14.88
N SER A 151 -1.38 1.07 15.62
CA SER A 151 -2.46 0.97 16.62
C SER A 151 -2.42 2.10 17.64
N GLU A 152 -1.23 2.41 18.16
CA GLU A 152 -1.01 3.48 19.13
C GLU A 152 -1.15 4.87 18.49
N MET A 153 -0.78 5.01 17.23
CA MET A 153 -0.84 6.28 16.51
C MET A 153 -2.28 6.63 16.12
N VAL A 154 -3.12 5.65 15.75
CA VAL A 154 -4.49 5.93 15.28
C VAL A 154 -5.51 6.08 16.41
N VAL A 155 -5.21 5.66 17.64
CA VAL A 155 -6.17 5.48 18.73
C VAL A 155 -6.99 6.72 19.08
N ASP A 156 -6.38 7.90 19.07
CA ASP A 156 -7.02 9.16 19.43
C ASP A 156 -6.65 10.31 18.48
N HIS A 157 -7.45 11.38 18.52
CA HIS A 157 -7.24 12.55 17.67
C HIS A 157 -5.88 13.24 17.90
N ALA A 158 -5.40 13.33 19.15
CA ALA A 158 -4.13 14.01 19.45
C ALA A 158 -2.95 13.25 18.85
N SER A 159 -3.00 11.91 18.93
CA SER A 159 -2.01 11.01 18.33
C SER A 159 -2.00 11.14 16.80
N ARG A 160 -3.16 11.04 16.15
CA ARG A 160 -3.28 11.23 14.70
C ARG A 160 -2.82 12.62 14.26
N LYS A 161 -3.18 13.68 15.01
CA LYS A 161 -2.72 15.04 14.73
C LYS A 161 -1.20 15.19 14.81
N THR A 162 -0.56 14.48 15.74
CA THR A 162 0.92 14.44 15.85
C THR A 162 1.54 13.80 14.62
N PHE A 163 0.98 12.67 14.19
CA PHE A 163 1.42 11.95 12.98
C PHE A 163 1.23 12.80 11.72
N ILE A 164 0.07 13.46 11.55
CA ILE A 164 -0.22 14.33 10.41
C ILE A 164 0.74 15.52 10.33
N ARG A 165 1.11 16.11 11.47
CA ARG A 165 2.15 17.16 11.48
C ARG A 165 3.50 16.63 11.01
N CYS A 166 3.85 15.39 11.40
CA CYS A 166 5.08 14.74 10.94
C CYS A 166 5.04 14.49 9.43
N ILE A 167 3.92 13.98 8.89
CA ILE A 167 3.72 13.84 7.44
C ILE A 167 4.00 15.17 6.73
N LYS A 168 3.33 16.25 7.14
CA LYS A 168 3.47 17.58 6.51
C LYS A 168 4.91 18.07 6.50
N TYR A 169 5.59 17.92 7.64
CA TYR A 169 7.00 18.29 7.74
C TYR A 169 7.86 17.51 6.75
N ILE A 170 7.67 16.21 6.64
CA ILE A 170 8.42 15.33 5.74
C ILE A 170 8.13 15.69 4.28
N LEU A 171 6.85 15.79 3.89
CA LEU A 171 6.47 16.12 2.51
C LEU A 171 7.07 17.45 2.05
N HIS A 172 7.04 18.45 2.92
CA HIS A 172 7.59 19.79 2.61
C HIS A 172 9.11 19.78 2.51
N ASN A 173 9.82 19.19 3.50
CA ASN A 173 11.28 19.28 3.58
C ASN A 173 12.02 18.37 2.60
N TYR A 174 11.37 17.32 2.12
CA TYR A 174 11.97 16.40 1.16
C TYR A 174 11.33 16.47 -0.24
N GLU A 175 10.47 17.48 -0.50
CA GLU A 175 9.83 17.72 -1.80
C GLU A 175 9.06 16.50 -2.35
N LEU A 176 8.45 15.75 -1.43
CA LEU A 176 7.64 14.58 -1.77
C LEU A 176 6.26 14.98 -2.28
N ASP A 177 5.70 14.18 -3.17
CA ASP A 177 4.39 14.41 -3.76
C ASP A 177 3.24 13.84 -2.91
N GLY A 178 3.54 12.93 -1.96
CA GLY A 178 2.51 12.33 -1.12
C GLY A 178 3.02 11.30 -0.13
N ILE A 179 2.07 10.68 0.56
CA ILE A 179 2.26 9.60 1.51
C ILE A 179 1.48 8.38 1.06
N ASP A 180 2.07 7.22 1.21
CA ASP A 180 1.43 5.91 1.09
C ASP A 180 1.38 5.24 2.46
N LEU A 181 0.22 4.73 2.87
CA LEU A 181 0.04 4.06 4.16
C LEU A 181 -0.15 2.56 3.93
N ASP A 182 0.82 1.79 4.37
CA ASP A 182 0.87 0.35 4.23
C ASP A 182 0.77 -0.33 5.60
N TRP A 183 -0.43 -0.38 6.14
CA TRP A 183 -0.72 -1.06 7.41
C TRP A 183 -1.21 -2.49 7.19
N GLU A 184 -0.38 -3.47 7.51
CA GLU A 184 -0.64 -4.90 7.28
C GLU A 184 -0.92 -5.66 8.59
N PHE A 185 -2.13 -5.73 9.10
CA PHE A 185 -3.36 -5.08 8.65
C PHE A 185 -4.10 -4.58 9.88
N PRO A 186 -4.93 -3.52 9.78
CA PRO A 186 -5.80 -3.10 10.87
C PRO A 186 -6.59 -4.31 11.41
N VAL A 187 -6.78 -4.38 12.73
CA VAL A 187 -7.51 -5.45 13.44
C VAL A 187 -6.76 -6.78 13.50
N ILE A 188 -6.06 -7.19 12.45
CA ILE A 188 -5.45 -8.53 12.32
C ILE A 188 -4.25 -8.69 13.26
N HIS A 189 -3.42 -7.66 13.42
CA HIS A 189 -2.24 -7.72 14.30
C HIS A 189 -2.54 -7.89 15.78
N ASN A 190 -3.70 -7.39 16.22
CA ASN A 190 -4.10 -7.35 17.62
C ASN A 190 -5.40 -8.12 17.86
N ILE A 191 -5.64 -9.22 17.15
CA ILE A 191 -6.87 -10.01 17.31
C ILE A 191 -7.11 -10.33 18.79
N GLY A 192 -8.23 -9.82 19.34
CA GLY A 192 -8.61 -10.00 20.76
C GLY A 192 -8.20 -8.86 21.69
N GLY A 193 -7.39 -7.89 21.25
CA GLY A 193 -7.06 -6.69 22.02
C GLY A 193 -8.16 -5.63 21.97
N ASP A 194 -8.29 -4.81 23.00
CA ASP A 194 -9.30 -3.73 23.04
C ASP A 194 -9.07 -2.65 21.97
N LEU A 195 -7.83 -2.42 21.56
CA LEU A 195 -7.47 -1.50 20.47
C LEU A 195 -7.93 -2.01 19.11
N ALA A 196 -7.81 -3.31 18.84
CA ALA A 196 -8.17 -3.93 17.56
C ALA A 196 -9.62 -3.66 17.14
N LYS A 197 -10.56 -3.68 18.09
CA LYS A 197 -12.00 -3.51 17.83
C LYS A 197 -12.37 -2.19 17.13
N ARG A 198 -11.49 -1.17 17.20
CA ARG A 198 -11.73 0.16 16.64
C ARG A 198 -10.74 0.56 15.54
N GLU A 199 -9.75 -0.27 15.26
CA GLU A 199 -8.68 0.09 14.31
C GLU A 199 -9.22 0.38 12.91
N ARG A 200 -10.19 -0.41 12.42
CA ARG A 200 -10.89 -0.14 11.16
C ARG A 200 -11.47 1.29 11.11
N GLN A 201 -12.19 1.69 12.18
CA GLN A 201 -12.77 3.02 12.28
C GLN A 201 -11.70 4.12 12.43
N HIS A 202 -10.69 3.87 13.28
CA HIS A 202 -9.61 4.81 13.49
C HIS A 202 -8.75 5.02 12.24
N PHE A 203 -8.56 3.97 11.43
CA PHE A 203 -7.87 4.10 10.14
C PHE A 203 -8.67 4.99 9.19
N SER A 204 -9.98 4.79 9.07
CA SER A 204 -10.86 5.67 8.30
C SER A 204 -10.80 7.12 8.77
N GLN A 205 -10.77 7.35 10.09
CA GLN A 205 -10.60 8.70 10.68
C GLN A 205 -9.23 9.30 10.33
N LEU A 206 -8.15 8.51 10.33
CA LEU A 206 -6.83 8.96 9.93
C LEU A 206 -6.83 9.43 8.46
N LEU A 207 -7.38 8.64 7.54
CA LEU A 207 -7.47 8.99 6.12
C LEU A 207 -8.24 10.30 5.92
N ARG A 208 -9.40 10.42 6.58
CA ARG A 208 -10.18 11.66 6.58
C ARG A 208 -9.38 12.86 7.09
N GLU A 209 -8.73 12.72 8.25
CA GLU A 209 -8.00 13.82 8.89
C GLU A 209 -6.79 14.27 8.04
N ILE A 210 -6.07 13.35 7.40
CA ILE A 210 -4.99 13.68 6.45
C ILE A 210 -5.56 14.46 5.25
N ARG A 211 -6.63 13.97 4.62
CA ARG A 211 -7.27 14.62 3.47
C ARG A 211 -7.76 16.01 3.82
N MET A 212 -8.42 16.18 4.98
CA MET A 212 -8.88 17.50 5.45
C MET A 212 -7.72 18.48 5.66
N GLU A 213 -6.60 17.98 6.17
CA GLU A 213 -5.42 18.81 6.38
C GLU A 213 -4.80 19.28 5.06
N TYR A 214 -4.70 18.40 4.04
CA TYR A 214 -4.23 18.77 2.71
C TYR A 214 -5.11 19.84 2.06
N LEU A 215 -6.44 19.69 2.17
CA LEU A 215 -7.41 20.66 1.68
C LEU A 215 -7.32 22.00 2.40
N ARG A 216 -7.15 21.99 3.73
CA ARG A 216 -6.99 23.18 4.55
C ARG A 216 -5.77 23.99 4.13
N GLU A 217 -4.69 23.32 3.77
CA GLU A 217 -3.44 23.95 3.33
C GLU A 217 -3.40 24.23 1.83
N ARG A 218 -4.44 23.86 1.09
CA ARG A 218 -4.51 23.96 -0.38
C ARG A 218 -3.31 23.28 -1.06
N LYS A 219 -2.93 22.10 -0.54
CA LYS A 219 -1.85 21.26 -1.09
C LYS A 219 -2.43 20.07 -1.82
N ASN A 220 -1.90 19.78 -3.01
CA ASN A 220 -2.30 18.67 -3.86
C ASN A 220 -1.40 17.44 -3.59
N TYR A 221 -1.10 17.14 -2.31
CA TYR A 221 -0.38 15.94 -1.96
C TYR A 221 -1.24 14.71 -2.18
N LEU A 222 -0.62 13.66 -2.70
CA LEU A 222 -1.24 12.36 -2.85
C LEU A 222 -1.37 11.66 -1.49
N LEU A 223 -2.50 11.01 -1.28
CA LEU A 223 -2.74 10.09 -0.19
C LEU A 223 -3.11 8.74 -0.79
N THR A 224 -2.26 7.75 -0.63
CA THR A 224 -2.50 6.39 -1.11
C THR A 224 -2.45 5.39 0.05
N VAL A 225 -2.99 4.22 -0.18
CA VAL A 225 -2.95 3.10 0.78
C VAL A 225 -2.56 1.83 0.06
N ALA A 226 -1.81 0.95 0.72
CA ALA A 226 -1.69 -0.45 0.33
C ALA A 226 -2.67 -1.27 1.17
N VAL A 227 -3.44 -2.14 0.52
CA VAL A 227 -4.53 -2.90 1.16
C VAL A 227 -4.53 -4.37 0.75
N ALA A 228 -5.04 -5.22 1.64
CA ALA A 228 -5.08 -6.67 1.45
C ALA A 228 -5.91 -7.11 0.23
N ALA A 229 -5.55 -8.24 -0.36
CA ALA A 229 -6.30 -8.86 -1.44
C ALA A 229 -7.39 -9.81 -0.93
N GLN A 230 -7.14 -10.54 0.16
CA GLN A 230 -8.03 -11.59 0.65
C GLN A 230 -9.27 -11.00 1.30
N GLN A 231 -10.45 -11.41 0.85
CA GLN A 231 -11.74 -10.89 1.34
C GLN A 231 -11.88 -11.01 2.86
N VAL A 232 -11.43 -12.11 3.45
CA VAL A 232 -11.52 -12.33 4.91
C VAL A 232 -10.76 -11.27 5.72
N VAL A 233 -9.69 -10.71 5.17
CA VAL A 233 -8.96 -9.59 5.77
C VAL A 233 -9.68 -8.27 5.49
N VAL A 234 -10.10 -8.05 4.24
CA VAL A 234 -10.77 -6.81 3.82
C VAL A 234 -12.05 -6.56 4.63
N ASP A 235 -12.85 -7.61 4.85
CA ASP A 235 -14.12 -7.51 5.57
C ASP A 235 -13.96 -7.00 7.01
N VAL A 236 -12.83 -7.27 7.66
CA VAL A 236 -12.59 -6.85 9.05
C VAL A 236 -11.70 -5.60 9.15
N ALA A 237 -10.73 -5.44 8.24
CA ALA A 237 -9.71 -4.41 8.32
C ALA A 237 -10.15 -3.05 7.79
N TYR A 238 -10.99 -3.01 6.74
CA TYR A 238 -11.24 -1.77 5.99
C TYR A 238 -12.72 -1.40 5.87
N ASP A 239 -12.96 -0.09 5.86
CA ASP A 239 -14.17 0.54 5.35
C ASP A 239 -13.85 1.06 3.94
N VAL A 240 -14.29 0.30 2.92
CA VAL A 240 -13.93 0.57 1.53
C VAL A 240 -14.54 1.88 1.03
N ASP A 241 -15.75 2.25 1.50
CA ASP A 241 -16.38 3.53 1.17
C ASP A 241 -15.54 4.70 1.66
N GLN A 242 -14.96 4.60 2.87
CA GLN A 242 -14.10 5.64 3.42
C GLN A 242 -12.74 5.71 2.69
N ILE A 243 -12.19 4.56 2.28
CA ILE A 243 -11.02 4.52 1.39
C ILE A 243 -11.38 5.23 0.09
N ASN A 244 -12.49 4.87 -0.57
CA ASN A 244 -12.92 5.50 -1.81
C ASN A 244 -13.08 7.02 -1.68
N LEU A 245 -13.60 7.49 -0.55
CA LEU A 245 -13.84 8.92 -0.33
C LEU A 245 -12.56 9.74 -0.14
N TYR A 246 -11.55 9.21 0.56
CA TYR A 246 -10.43 10.04 1.03
C TYR A 246 -9.10 9.80 0.32
N VAL A 247 -8.86 8.61 -0.30
CA VAL A 247 -7.59 8.36 -0.99
C VAL A 247 -7.64 8.76 -2.46
N ASP A 248 -6.49 9.01 -3.04
CA ASP A 248 -6.36 9.23 -4.48
C ASP A 248 -6.44 7.90 -5.25
N TYR A 249 -5.81 6.85 -4.72
CA TYR A 249 -5.95 5.47 -5.18
C TYR A 249 -5.49 4.48 -4.11
N ALA A 250 -5.93 3.22 -4.26
CA ALA A 250 -5.55 2.11 -3.41
C ALA A 250 -4.70 1.10 -4.20
N ASN A 251 -3.49 0.81 -3.71
CA ASN A 251 -2.62 -0.25 -4.16
C ASN A 251 -3.13 -1.58 -3.57
N ILE A 252 -3.81 -2.39 -4.34
CA ILE A 252 -4.31 -3.69 -3.88
C ILE A 252 -3.18 -4.71 -3.98
N MET A 253 -2.79 -5.34 -2.88
CA MET A 253 -1.72 -6.33 -2.82
C MET A 253 -2.17 -7.69 -3.37
N THR A 254 -2.46 -7.76 -4.67
CA THR A 254 -2.97 -8.92 -5.40
C THR A 254 -1.87 -9.94 -5.71
N TYR A 255 -1.15 -10.32 -4.69
CA TYR A 255 -0.11 -11.35 -4.66
C TYR A 255 -0.11 -12.03 -3.29
N ASP A 256 0.81 -12.97 -3.06
CA ASP A 256 0.85 -13.80 -1.85
C ASP A 256 -0.46 -14.55 -1.61
N PHE A 257 -1.17 -14.88 -2.70
CA PHE A 257 -2.39 -15.68 -2.60
C PHE A 257 -2.09 -17.08 -2.11
N HIS A 258 -0.89 -17.61 -2.41
CA HIS A 258 -0.43 -18.86 -1.89
C HIS A 258 1.10 -18.89 -1.69
N TYR A 259 1.51 -19.19 -0.48
CA TYR A 259 2.87 -19.50 -0.06
C TYR A 259 2.84 -20.60 1.00
N TYR A 260 4.00 -21.21 1.28
CA TYR A 260 4.05 -22.28 2.27
C TYR A 260 3.69 -21.77 3.67
N THR A 261 2.73 -22.44 4.29
CA THR A 261 2.49 -22.39 5.73
C THR A 261 2.26 -23.79 6.25
N LYS A 262 2.36 -24.00 7.58
CA LYS A 262 2.02 -25.28 8.20
C LYS A 262 0.55 -25.68 8.00
N PHE A 263 -0.33 -24.71 7.68
CA PHE A 263 -1.75 -24.92 7.45
C PHE A 263 -2.09 -25.11 5.96
N THR A 264 -1.20 -24.70 5.07
CA THR A 264 -1.34 -24.84 3.62
C THR A 264 -0.10 -25.53 3.04
N PRO A 265 0.17 -26.82 3.42
CA PRO A 265 1.37 -27.54 3.03
C PRO A 265 1.25 -28.15 1.63
N PHE A 266 0.95 -27.34 0.64
CA PHE A 266 0.82 -27.72 -0.77
C PHE A 266 1.28 -26.59 -1.69
N THR A 267 1.62 -26.91 -2.94
CA THR A 267 1.99 -25.91 -3.95
C THR A 267 0.82 -25.06 -4.37
N GLY A 268 1.05 -23.79 -4.68
CA GLY A 268 0.03 -22.87 -5.16
C GLY A 268 0.60 -21.65 -5.86
N LEU A 269 -0.25 -20.91 -6.53
CA LEU A 269 0.14 -19.78 -7.37
C LEU A 269 0.24 -18.48 -6.56
N ASN A 270 1.34 -17.74 -6.75
CA ASN A 270 1.59 -16.47 -6.06
C ASN A 270 0.55 -15.39 -6.41
N ALA A 271 0.33 -15.16 -7.71
CA ALA A 271 -0.53 -14.07 -8.18
C ALA A 271 -1.35 -14.48 -9.42
N PRO A 272 -2.24 -15.49 -9.33
CA PRO A 272 -3.05 -15.94 -10.46
C PRO A 272 -4.04 -14.86 -10.90
N LEU A 273 -4.21 -14.68 -12.21
CA LEU A 273 -5.17 -13.69 -12.75
C LEU A 273 -6.62 -14.16 -12.54
N TYR A 274 -6.90 -15.43 -12.75
CA TYR A 274 -8.22 -16.04 -12.59
C TYR A 274 -8.13 -17.31 -11.76
N ALA A 275 -9.26 -17.69 -11.15
CA ALA A 275 -9.39 -19.00 -10.51
C ALA A 275 -9.24 -20.13 -11.53
N ARG A 276 -8.62 -21.24 -11.12
CA ARG A 276 -8.58 -22.47 -11.89
C ARG A 276 -9.94 -23.18 -11.84
N GLN A 277 -10.24 -23.96 -12.86
CA GLN A 277 -11.53 -24.68 -12.89
C GLN A 277 -11.71 -25.71 -11.76
N SER A 278 -10.61 -26.22 -11.19
CA SER A 278 -10.62 -27.15 -10.07
C SER A 278 -10.90 -26.48 -8.73
N GLU A 279 -10.60 -25.19 -8.59
CA GLU A 279 -10.71 -24.47 -7.32
C GLU A 279 -12.16 -24.24 -6.93
N ARG A 280 -12.46 -24.38 -5.63
CA ARG A 280 -13.80 -24.25 -5.04
C ARG A 280 -13.71 -23.43 -3.74
N PHE A 281 -14.83 -22.84 -3.35
CA PHE A 281 -15.00 -22.12 -2.10
C PHE A 281 -13.92 -21.05 -1.92
N TYR A 282 -13.24 -21.04 -0.78
CA TYR A 282 -12.22 -20.05 -0.44
C TYR A 282 -11.05 -20.04 -1.45
N MET A 283 -10.59 -21.20 -1.94
CA MET A 283 -9.49 -21.26 -2.91
C MET A 283 -9.85 -20.53 -4.21
N ALA A 284 -11.10 -20.62 -4.66
CA ALA A 284 -11.57 -19.90 -5.86
C ALA A 284 -11.62 -18.35 -5.68
N THR A 285 -11.40 -17.85 -4.47
CA THR A 285 -11.34 -16.40 -4.20
C THR A 285 -9.91 -15.85 -4.24
N LEU A 286 -8.90 -16.72 -4.27
CA LEU A 286 -7.49 -16.36 -4.18
C LEU A 286 -6.91 -16.04 -5.57
N ASN A 287 -7.41 -14.99 -6.20
CA ASN A 287 -6.93 -14.51 -7.49
C ASN A 287 -7.26 -13.03 -7.70
N ILE A 288 -6.57 -12.42 -8.67
CA ILE A 288 -6.68 -10.99 -9.00
C ILE A 288 -8.11 -10.62 -9.40
N ASN A 289 -8.74 -11.39 -10.30
CA ASN A 289 -10.07 -11.07 -10.79
C ASN A 289 -11.12 -11.06 -9.66
N TYR A 290 -11.11 -12.07 -8.79
CA TYR A 290 -12.01 -12.09 -7.65
C TYR A 290 -11.81 -10.88 -6.74
N THR A 291 -10.56 -10.58 -6.39
CA THR A 291 -10.21 -9.43 -5.55
C THR A 291 -10.67 -8.10 -6.15
N VAL A 292 -10.43 -7.88 -7.45
CA VAL A 292 -10.88 -6.68 -8.14
C VAL A 292 -12.41 -6.56 -8.08
N GLN A 293 -13.14 -7.61 -8.45
CA GLN A 293 -14.60 -7.59 -8.41
C GLN A 293 -15.14 -7.37 -6.98
N MET A 294 -14.49 -7.96 -5.98
CA MET A 294 -14.85 -7.78 -4.57
C MET A 294 -14.71 -6.31 -4.13
N TYR A 295 -13.60 -5.63 -4.49
CA TYR A 295 -13.42 -4.21 -4.16
C TYR A 295 -14.40 -3.30 -4.88
N LEU A 296 -14.66 -3.53 -6.18
CA LEU A 296 -15.67 -2.80 -6.94
C LEU A 296 -17.06 -2.97 -6.34
N ASN A 297 -17.44 -4.21 -5.98
CA ASN A 297 -18.73 -4.50 -5.32
C ASN A 297 -18.85 -3.87 -3.91
N LYS A 298 -17.72 -3.58 -3.27
CA LYS A 298 -17.67 -2.86 -1.98
C LYS A 298 -17.60 -1.34 -2.12
N GLY A 299 -17.74 -0.80 -3.34
CA GLY A 299 -17.83 0.63 -3.59
C GLY A 299 -16.50 1.33 -3.89
N LEU A 300 -15.39 0.61 -4.11
CA LEU A 300 -14.17 1.23 -4.62
C LEU A 300 -14.35 1.56 -6.11
N ASP A 301 -14.13 2.80 -6.48
CA ASP A 301 -14.17 3.26 -7.86
C ASP A 301 -13.03 2.62 -8.69
N GLU A 302 -13.34 2.21 -9.93
CA GLU A 302 -12.33 1.67 -10.84
C GLU A 302 -11.18 2.64 -11.10
N SER A 303 -11.45 3.94 -11.11
CA SER A 303 -10.44 5.02 -11.26
C SER A 303 -9.50 5.16 -10.07
N LYS A 304 -9.75 4.43 -8.97
CA LYS A 304 -8.92 4.40 -7.76
C LYS A 304 -8.30 3.03 -7.48
N LEU A 305 -8.65 2.00 -8.23
CA LEU A 305 -8.17 0.65 -8.04
C LEU A 305 -6.87 0.41 -8.81
N VAL A 306 -5.77 0.16 -8.10
CA VAL A 306 -4.45 -0.16 -8.66
C VAL A 306 -4.11 -1.61 -8.33
N VAL A 307 -3.92 -2.44 -9.37
CA VAL A 307 -3.69 -3.88 -9.23
C VAL A 307 -2.22 -4.18 -8.92
N GLY A 308 -1.95 -4.91 -7.86
CA GLY A 308 -0.60 -5.35 -7.47
C GLY A 308 -0.06 -6.46 -8.37
N ILE A 309 1.17 -6.28 -8.82
CA ILE A 309 1.93 -7.23 -9.64
C ILE A 309 3.26 -7.50 -8.96
N PRO A 310 3.55 -8.74 -8.54
CA PRO A 310 4.82 -9.08 -7.92
C PRO A 310 5.91 -9.25 -8.96
N THR A 311 7.13 -8.89 -8.62
CA THR A 311 8.35 -9.18 -9.39
C THR A 311 9.20 -10.26 -8.71
N TYR A 312 8.58 -11.01 -7.83
CA TYR A 312 9.13 -12.15 -7.09
C TYR A 312 8.22 -13.36 -7.20
N GLY A 313 8.74 -14.51 -6.84
CA GLY A 313 7.98 -15.76 -6.76
C GLY A 313 8.02 -16.39 -5.38
N HIS A 314 7.25 -17.49 -5.24
CA HIS A 314 7.29 -18.35 -4.06
C HIS A 314 7.79 -19.74 -4.41
N SER A 315 8.75 -20.25 -3.62
CA SER A 315 9.32 -21.57 -3.77
C SER A 315 8.87 -22.53 -2.67
N PHE A 316 8.78 -23.81 -3.04
CA PHE A 316 8.29 -24.90 -2.20
C PHE A 316 9.17 -26.14 -2.37
N THR A 317 9.30 -26.94 -1.31
CA THR A 317 9.94 -28.26 -1.39
C THR A 317 8.88 -29.36 -1.50
N LEU A 318 8.76 -29.97 -2.67
CA LEU A 318 7.83 -31.08 -2.91
C LEU A 318 8.19 -32.31 -2.03
N VAL A 319 7.15 -32.97 -1.50
CA VAL A 319 7.31 -34.27 -0.82
C VAL A 319 7.69 -35.36 -1.83
N ASN A 320 7.15 -35.30 -3.05
CA ASN A 320 7.44 -36.24 -4.14
C ASN A 320 7.70 -35.45 -5.44
N SER A 321 8.93 -35.56 -5.95
CA SER A 321 9.35 -34.87 -7.19
C SER A 321 8.58 -35.33 -8.45
N GLN A 322 7.94 -36.50 -8.43
CA GLN A 322 7.11 -37.00 -9.54
C GLN A 322 5.67 -36.39 -9.50
N ASN A 323 5.29 -35.80 -8.40
CA ASN A 323 4.01 -35.11 -8.27
C ASN A 323 4.28 -33.61 -8.12
N ALA A 324 4.44 -32.91 -9.24
CA ALA A 324 4.80 -31.49 -9.32
C ALA A 324 3.65 -30.61 -9.87
N ASN A 325 2.42 -31.05 -9.70
CA ASN A 325 1.25 -30.27 -10.07
C ASN A 325 0.98 -29.13 -9.05
N ILE A 326 0.12 -28.21 -9.40
CA ILE A 326 -0.45 -27.28 -8.42
C ILE A 326 -1.31 -28.10 -7.44
N GLU A 327 -1.29 -27.72 -6.15
CA GLU A 327 -1.89 -28.46 -5.02
C GLU A 327 -1.15 -29.75 -4.63
N SER A 328 0.08 -29.94 -5.10
CA SER A 328 0.92 -31.06 -4.66
C SER A 328 1.45 -30.87 -3.24
N PRO A 329 1.52 -31.95 -2.41
CA PRO A 329 2.03 -31.84 -1.04
C PRO A 329 3.48 -31.36 -0.99
N VAL A 330 3.76 -30.46 -0.04
CA VAL A 330 5.10 -29.92 0.22
C VAL A 330 5.51 -30.08 1.68
N SER A 331 6.81 -30.20 1.91
CA SER A 331 7.40 -30.37 3.25
C SER A 331 7.88 -29.06 3.87
N GLY A 332 7.96 -27.97 3.07
CA GLY A 332 8.49 -26.69 3.53
C GLY A 332 8.65 -25.68 2.42
N PHE A 333 9.27 -24.55 2.78
CA PHE A 333 9.78 -23.60 1.79
C PHE A 333 10.78 -24.28 0.86
N GLY A 334 10.85 -23.83 -0.39
CA GLY A 334 11.92 -24.22 -1.30
C GLY A 334 13.29 -23.74 -0.82
N GLN A 335 14.33 -24.27 -1.42
CA GLN A 335 15.71 -23.88 -1.15
C GLN A 335 16.10 -22.60 -1.92
N LEU A 336 15.39 -22.31 -3.00
CA LEU A 336 15.60 -21.10 -3.79
C LEU A 336 15.01 -19.90 -3.05
N GLY A 337 15.83 -18.85 -2.89
CA GLY A 337 15.42 -17.63 -2.20
C GLY A 337 15.55 -17.70 -0.67
N ASN A 338 14.83 -16.84 0.03
CA ASN A 338 14.83 -16.77 1.48
C ASN A 338 13.40 -17.01 2.01
N LEU A 339 13.22 -18.08 2.80
CA LEU A 339 11.90 -18.50 3.33
C LEU A 339 10.83 -18.55 2.22
N GLY A 340 11.21 -19.08 1.05
CA GLY A 340 10.33 -19.20 -0.10
C GLY A 340 10.14 -17.94 -0.93
N PHE A 341 10.60 -16.77 -0.51
CA PHE A 341 10.58 -15.55 -1.32
C PHE A 341 11.76 -15.54 -2.29
N VAL A 342 11.48 -15.47 -3.59
CA VAL A 342 12.50 -15.64 -4.65
C VAL A 342 12.45 -14.45 -5.61
N ASN A 343 13.53 -13.67 -5.68
CA ASN A 343 13.64 -12.59 -6.66
C ASN A 343 13.67 -13.11 -8.09
N TYR A 344 13.15 -12.33 -9.03
CA TYR A 344 13.08 -12.75 -10.44
C TYR A 344 14.44 -13.13 -11.07
N PRO A 345 15.56 -12.39 -10.82
CA PRO A 345 16.87 -12.80 -11.34
C PRO A 345 17.37 -14.15 -10.80
N ASP A 346 17.01 -14.53 -9.57
CA ASP A 346 17.38 -15.84 -9.03
C ASP A 346 16.60 -16.98 -9.72
N ILE A 347 15.32 -16.72 -10.08
CA ILE A 347 14.54 -17.65 -10.90
C ILE A 347 15.18 -17.81 -12.29
N CYS A 348 15.56 -16.71 -12.96
CA CYS A 348 16.24 -16.76 -14.24
C CYS A 348 17.55 -17.56 -14.18
N LYS A 349 18.36 -17.33 -13.15
CA LYS A 349 19.61 -18.06 -12.93
C LYS A 349 19.36 -19.55 -12.70
N PHE A 350 18.32 -19.87 -11.94
CA PHE A 350 17.92 -21.27 -11.68
C PHE A 350 17.48 -21.97 -12.97
N VAL A 351 16.68 -21.30 -13.82
CA VAL A 351 16.25 -21.83 -15.13
C VAL A 351 17.45 -22.06 -16.06
N LYS A 352 18.43 -21.17 -16.07
CA LYS A 352 19.63 -21.31 -16.90
C LYS A 352 20.53 -22.48 -16.47
N SER A 353 20.61 -22.72 -15.16
CA SER A 353 21.56 -23.71 -14.59
C SER A 353 21.00 -25.12 -14.52
N ASN A 354 19.70 -25.30 -14.70
CA ASN A 354 19.03 -26.60 -14.51
C ASN A 354 18.10 -26.93 -15.68
N LYS A 355 17.84 -28.22 -15.88
CA LYS A 355 16.81 -28.68 -16.82
C LYS A 355 15.43 -28.59 -16.17
N VAL A 356 14.94 -27.39 -15.97
CA VAL A 356 13.64 -27.17 -15.34
C VAL A 356 12.50 -27.53 -16.28
N THR A 357 11.40 -28.02 -15.73
CA THR A 357 10.12 -28.11 -16.43
C THR A 357 9.31 -26.85 -16.12
N VAL A 358 9.01 -26.07 -17.15
CA VAL A 358 8.15 -24.90 -17.04
C VAL A 358 6.76 -25.26 -17.54
N ASN A 359 5.76 -24.98 -16.71
CA ASN A 359 4.35 -25.13 -17.02
C ASN A 359 3.66 -23.78 -16.97
N GLU A 360 2.61 -23.60 -17.75
CA GLU A 360 1.75 -22.43 -17.71
C GLU A 360 0.31 -22.88 -17.42
N ASP A 361 -0.31 -22.34 -16.37
CA ASP A 361 -1.73 -22.57 -16.15
C ASP A 361 -2.52 -21.62 -17.05
N LEU A 362 -3.24 -22.19 -18.02
CA LEU A 362 -3.94 -21.43 -19.07
C LEU A 362 -5.14 -20.63 -18.52
N TYR A 363 -5.71 -21.03 -17.38
CA TYR A 363 -6.80 -20.32 -16.71
C TYR A 363 -6.26 -19.23 -15.82
N ALA A 364 -5.32 -19.58 -14.94
CA ALA A 364 -4.69 -18.65 -14.02
C ALA A 364 -3.77 -17.62 -14.68
N LYS A 365 -3.35 -17.87 -15.95
CA LYS A 365 -2.49 -17.00 -16.77
C LYS A 365 -1.12 -16.73 -16.17
N VAL A 366 -0.60 -17.64 -15.37
CA VAL A 366 0.72 -17.54 -14.75
C VAL A 366 1.49 -18.85 -14.88
N PRO A 367 2.82 -18.77 -15.00
CA PRO A 367 3.68 -19.94 -15.04
C PRO A 367 4.02 -20.44 -13.63
N TYR A 368 4.43 -21.69 -13.59
CA TYR A 368 5.18 -22.30 -12.50
C TYR A 368 6.26 -23.24 -13.08
N LEU A 369 7.28 -23.51 -12.31
CA LEU A 369 8.34 -24.42 -12.72
C LEU A 369 8.68 -25.41 -11.60
N HIS A 370 9.29 -26.53 -12.01
CA HIS A 370 9.88 -27.46 -11.05
C HIS A 370 11.17 -28.10 -11.58
N TYR A 371 12.04 -28.44 -10.66
CA TYR A 371 13.23 -29.25 -10.89
C TYR A 371 13.52 -30.05 -9.63
N SER A 372 13.58 -31.40 -9.76
CA SER A 372 13.66 -32.29 -8.60
C SER A 372 12.53 -32.01 -7.60
N THR A 373 12.84 -31.69 -6.35
CA THR A 373 11.86 -31.33 -5.31
C THR A 373 11.59 -29.81 -5.22
N GLU A 374 12.32 -28.99 -5.98
CA GLU A 374 12.09 -27.54 -6.00
C GLU A 374 10.92 -27.20 -6.93
N TRP A 375 9.95 -26.43 -6.44
CA TRP A 375 8.80 -25.95 -7.19
C TRP A 375 8.63 -24.45 -6.97
N VAL A 376 8.39 -23.68 -8.02
CA VAL A 376 8.33 -22.20 -7.94
C VAL A 376 7.14 -21.67 -8.72
N SER A 377 6.33 -20.83 -8.07
CA SER A 377 5.33 -19.96 -8.72
C SER A 377 5.92 -18.56 -8.91
N TYR A 378 5.77 -17.99 -10.09
CA TYR A 378 6.36 -16.69 -10.42
C TYR A 378 5.61 -16.02 -11.58
N ASP A 379 6.01 -14.81 -11.94
CA ASP A 379 5.53 -14.11 -13.12
C ASP A 379 6.63 -14.00 -14.19
N THR A 380 6.20 -13.88 -15.44
CA THR A 380 7.06 -13.64 -16.62
C THR A 380 6.61 -12.35 -17.32
N PRO A 381 7.40 -11.80 -18.26
CA PRO A 381 6.95 -10.69 -19.10
C PRO A 381 5.57 -10.95 -19.75
N LYS A 382 5.32 -12.19 -20.20
CA LYS A 382 4.03 -12.60 -20.78
C LYS A 382 2.89 -12.53 -19.78
N SER A 383 3.04 -13.11 -18.58
CA SER A 383 1.96 -13.12 -17.57
C SER A 383 1.64 -11.72 -17.03
N VAL A 384 2.66 -10.87 -16.86
CA VAL A 384 2.41 -9.47 -16.44
C VAL A 384 1.75 -8.64 -17.54
N MET A 385 1.99 -8.92 -18.83
CA MET A 385 1.26 -8.31 -19.92
C MET A 385 -0.22 -8.71 -19.92
N GLU A 386 -0.56 -9.99 -19.67
CA GLU A 386 -1.95 -10.44 -19.49
C GLU A 386 -2.66 -9.66 -18.36
N LYS A 387 -1.96 -9.45 -17.23
CA LYS A 387 -2.46 -8.65 -16.10
C LYS A 387 -2.65 -7.17 -16.49
N ALA A 388 -1.71 -6.59 -17.23
CA ALA A 388 -1.81 -5.22 -17.73
C ALA A 388 -2.98 -5.05 -18.73
N GLN A 389 -3.21 -6.03 -19.61
CA GLN A 389 -4.36 -6.06 -20.51
C GLN A 389 -5.68 -6.18 -19.74
N TYR A 390 -5.72 -6.99 -18.69
CA TYR A 390 -6.87 -7.06 -17.77
C TYR A 390 -7.18 -5.69 -17.15
N ILE A 391 -6.18 -4.97 -16.65
CA ILE A 391 -6.32 -3.61 -16.11
C ILE A 391 -6.90 -2.66 -17.16
N LYS A 392 -6.39 -2.69 -18.40
CA LYS A 392 -6.91 -1.87 -19.51
C LYS A 392 -8.36 -2.20 -19.82
N LYS A 393 -8.69 -3.50 -19.94
CA LYS A 393 -10.03 -4.00 -20.27
C LYS A 393 -11.09 -3.57 -19.26
N HIS A 394 -10.72 -3.55 -17.97
CA HIS A 394 -11.63 -3.18 -16.89
C HIS A 394 -11.55 -1.69 -16.52
N ASN A 395 -10.87 -0.88 -17.30
CA ASN A 395 -10.67 0.55 -17.10
C ASN A 395 -10.15 0.93 -15.69
N LEU A 396 -9.36 0.04 -15.07
CA LEU A 396 -8.80 0.27 -13.73
C LEU A 396 -7.72 1.35 -13.76
N ARG A 397 -7.45 1.96 -12.59
CA ARG A 397 -6.50 3.05 -12.42
C ARG A 397 -5.09 2.72 -12.91
N GLY A 398 -4.61 1.51 -12.69
CA GLY A 398 -3.26 1.13 -13.09
C GLY A 398 -2.73 -0.12 -12.42
N ALA A 399 -1.41 -0.26 -12.46
CA ALA A 399 -0.67 -1.33 -11.82
C ALA A 399 0.24 -0.81 -10.69
N MET A 400 0.37 -1.58 -9.63
CA MET A 400 1.38 -1.43 -8.61
C MET A 400 2.40 -2.56 -8.75
N ILE A 401 3.68 -2.25 -8.69
CA ILE A 401 4.77 -3.19 -8.83
C ILE A 401 5.46 -3.37 -7.47
N TYR A 402 5.47 -4.58 -6.93
CA TYR A 402 6.20 -4.94 -5.73
C TYR A 402 7.24 -6.02 -6.03
N SER A 403 8.53 -5.65 -6.09
CA SER A 403 9.16 -4.36 -6.00
C SER A 403 10.23 -4.20 -7.09
N LEU A 404 10.69 -2.99 -7.35
CA LEU A 404 11.82 -2.78 -8.29
C LEU A 404 13.07 -3.54 -7.86
N ASN A 405 13.26 -3.75 -6.55
CA ASN A 405 14.40 -4.49 -5.99
C ASN A 405 14.36 -5.99 -6.28
N ALA A 406 13.17 -6.54 -6.52
CA ALA A 406 12.99 -7.96 -6.82
C ALA A 406 12.94 -8.26 -8.32
N ASP A 407 12.80 -7.24 -9.19
CA ASP A 407 12.93 -7.38 -10.63
C ASP A 407 14.40 -7.49 -11.07
N ASP A 408 14.65 -7.91 -12.29
CA ASP A 408 16.02 -8.03 -12.83
C ASP A 408 16.60 -6.68 -13.25
N TYR A 409 17.04 -5.91 -12.26
CA TYR A 409 17.66 -4.60 -12.48
C TYR A 409 19.08 -4.66 -13.05
N LEU A 410 19.71 -5.83 -13.07
CA LEU A 410 21.04 -6.04 -13.66
C LEU A 410 20.97 -6.53 -15.11
N GLY A 411 19.82 -6.98 -15.60
CA GLY A 411 19.66 -7.54 -16.95
C GLY A 411 20.25 -8.95 -17.08
N THR A 412 20.27 -9.73 -16.00
CA THR A 412 20.84 -11.09 -15.97
C THR A 412 19.96 -12.14 -16.62
N CYS A 413 18.66 -11.85 -16.81
CA CYS A 413 17.68 -12.69 -17.49
C CYS A 413 17.78 -12.69 -19.03
N ALA A 414 18.81 -12.13 -19.60
CA ALA A 414 19.01 -11.73 -21.02
C ALA A 414 18.81 -12.83 -22.10
N GLN A 415 18.61 -14.10 -21.73
CA GLN A 415 18.21 -15.13 -22.70
C GLN A 415 16.68 -15.14 -22.98
N LEU A 416 15.90 -14.38 -22.23
CA LEU A 416 14.45 -14.27 -22.39
C LEU A 416 14.02 -12.89 -22.94
N SER A 417 14.93 -11.91 -22.96
CA SER A 417 14.71 -10.57 -23.51
C SER A 417 16.05 -9.86 -23.71
N ASP A 418 16.21 -9.09 -24.77
CA ASP A 418 17.40 -8.39 -25.28
C ASP A 418 18.12 -7.47 -24.26
N ASN A 419 18.72 -8.01 -23.21
CA ASN A 419 19.44 -7.28 -22.14
C ASN A 419 18.59 -6.16 -21.45
N ILE A 420 17.28 -6.32 -21.45
CA ILE A 420 16.37 -5.34 -20.85
C ILE A 420 16.48 -5.45 -19.32
N ARG A 421 16.81 -4.33 -18.69
CA ARG A 421 16.73 -4.18 -17.23
C ARG A 421 15.26 -4.01 -16.82
N PHE A 422 14.87 -4.52 -15.65
CA PHE A 422 13.51 -4.47 -15.15
C PHE A 422 12.46 -5.08 -16.11
N PRO A 423 12.68 -6.30 -16.63
CA PRO A 423 11.85 -6.84 -17.71
C PRO A 423 10.36 -6.98 -17.35
N LEU A 424 10.03 -7.27 -16.09
CA LEU A 424 8.64 -7.34 -15.65
C LEU A 424 8.02 -5.94 -15.56
N SER A 425 8.71 -5.01 -14.93
CA SER A 425 8.26 -3.63 -14.77
C SER A 425 8.11 -2.91 -16.11
N GLU A 426 9.07 -3.06 -17.03
CA GLU A 426 8.99 -2.52 -18.40
C GLU A 426 7.83 -3.14 -19.18
N SER A 427 7.59 -4.44 -19.06
CA SER A 427 6.45 -5.11 -19.72
C SER A 427 5.10 -4.57 -19.23
N VAL A 428 4.96 -4.33 -17.93
CA VAL A 428 3.77 -3.70 -17.34
C VAL A 428 3.59 -2.30 -17.89
N LYS A 429 4.62 -1.46 -17.81
CA LYS A 429 4.59 -0.07 -18.28
C LYS A 429 4.21 0.03 -19.75
N ASN A 430 4.90 -0.73 -20.62
CA ASN A 430 4.67 -0.69 -22.05
C ASN A 430 3.26 -1.17 -22.42
N SER A 431 2.73 -2.16 -21.70
CA SER A 431 1.37 -2.65 -21.92
C SER A 431 0.29 -1.69 -21.42
N LEU A 432 0.55 -0.90 -20.36
CA LEU A 432 -0.44 0.00 -19.77
C LEU A 432 -0.44 1.41 -20.37
N LEU A 433 0.75 1.95 -20.66
CA LEU A 433 0.90 3.38 -21.00
C LEU A 433 1.02 3.61 -22.52
N VAL A 434 1.30 2.57 -23.28
CA VAL A 434 1.33 2.58 -24.74
C VAL A 434 0.08 1.89 -25.28
#